data_b59225ed60fda2acd1e135e0b7726455
#
_entry.id   b59225ed60fda2acd1e135e0b7726455
#
_cell.length_a   1.000
_cell.length_b   1.000
_cell.length_c   1.000
_cell.angle_alpha   90.00
_cell.angle_beta   90.00
_cell.angle_gamma   90.00
#
_symmetry.space_group_name_H-M   'P 1'
#
loop_
_entity.id
_entity.type
_entity.pdbx_description
1 polymer ?
#
loop_
_entity_poly.entity_id
_entity_poly.type
_entity_poly.pdbx_seq_one_letter_code
_entity_poly.pdbx_strand_id
1 'polypeptide(L)'
;MKVLLINGSPHANGNTSIALTEVAKTLETEGIETVTIGIGVQPVRGCVACGACRKNNTRCAFSDALYDQLHAILEAGIDGVVVGSPVYYAGPNGSLCALLDRLFYSCSALMAYKPAAAVAVCRRGGASATFDRLNKYFTI
;
A
#
# COMPACT_ATOMS: atom_id res chain seq x y z
N MET A 1 0.53 -9.37 -16.75
CA MET A 1 0.22 -9.21 -15.31
C MET A 1 0.84 -7.91 -14.84
N LYS A 2 0.19 -7.22 -13.89
CA LYS A 2 0.65 -5.94 -13.32
C LYS A 2 0.57 -5.99 -11.80
N VAL A 3 1.66 -5.65 -11.10
CA VAL A 3 1.74 -5.60 -9.64
C VAL A 3 1.93 -4.16 -9.17
N LEU A 4 1.08 -3.71 -8.24
CA LEU A 4 1.21 -2.44 -7.57
C LEU A 4 2.13 -2.59 -6.34
N LEU A 5 3.19 -1.78 -6.25
CA LEU A 5 4.04 -1.67 -5.07
C LEU A 5 3.77 -0.34 -4.36
N ILE A 6 3.44 -0.38 -3.08
CA ILE A 6 3.22 0.82 -2.26
C ILE A 6 4.40 1.00 -1.32
N ASN A 7 5.19 2.06 -1.52
CA ASN A 7 6.29 2.42 -0.65
C ASN A 7 5.78 3.31 0.49
N GLY A 8 5.63 2.73 1.68
CA GLY A 8 5.19 3.38 2.91
C GLY A 8 6.28 4.19 3.63
N SER A 9 7.43 4.41 3.00
CA SER A 9 8.47 5.29 3.55
C SER A 9 8.27 6.73 3.08
N PRO A 10 8.48 7.73 3.95
CA PRO A 10 8.55 9.12 3.52
C PRO A 10 9.80 9.42 2.69
N HIS A 11 10.82 8.56 2.76
CA HIS A 11 12.08 8.70 2.05
C HIS A 11 12.05 7.93 0.72
N ALA A 12 12.09 8.66 -0.40
CA ALA A 12 12.06 8.07 -1.75
C ALA A 12 13.21 7.11 -2.02
N ASN A 13 14.39 7.35 -1.46
CA ASN A 13 15.61 6.57 -1.68
C ASN A 13 16.07 5.84 -0.41
N GLY A 14 15.15 5.55 0.52
CA GLY A 14 15.47 4.82 1.76
C GLY A 14 15.49 3.31 1.58
N ASN A 15 15.84 2.58 2.66
CA ASN A 15 15.95 1.12 2.64
C ASN A 15 14.66 0.40 2.22
N THR A 16 13.49 0.97 2.53
CA THR A 16 12.20 0.43 2.07
C THR A 16 12.09 0.51 0.54
N SER A 17 12.53 1.63 -0.05
CA SER A 17 12.56 1.79 -1.51
C SER A 17 13.52 0.78 -2.16
N ILE A 18 14.71 0.59 -1.58
CA ILE A 18 15.68 -0.40 -2.07
C ILE A 18 15.07 -1.80 -2.07
N ALA A 19 14.45 -2.21 -0.97
CA ALA A 19 13.82 -3.52 -0.86
C ALA A 19 12.69 -3.71 -1.89
N LEU A 20 11.82 -2.71 -2.06
CA LEU A 20 10.75 -2.76 -3.06
C LEU A 20 11.28 -2.73 -4.50
N THR A 21 12.39 -2.04 -4.74
CA THR A 21 13.06 -2.05 -6.06
C THR A 21 13.57 -3.44 -6.42
N GLU A 22 14.13 -4.19 -5.47
CA GLU A 22 14.54 -5.57 -5.73
C GLU A 22 13.35 -6.50 -6.00
N VAL A 23 12.22 -6.30 -5.31
CA VAL A 23 10.96 -7.00 -5.62
C VAL A 23 10.49 -6.65 -7.04
N ALA A 24 10.49 -5.36 -7.39
CA ALA A 24 10.07 -4.92 -8.72
C ALA A 24 10.94 -5.52 -9.83
N LYS A 25 12.27 -5.43 -9.70
CA LYS A 25 13.22 -6.04 -10.65
C LYS A 25 13.00 -7.54 -10.85
N THR A 26 12.78 -8.26 -9.75
CA THR A 26 12.53 -9.71 -9.81
C THR A 26 11.24 -10.01 -10.56
N LEU A 27 10.14 -9.27 -10.29
CA LEU A 27 8.89 -9.42 -11.02
C LEU A 27 9.05 -9.09 -12.50
N GLU A 28 9.79 -8.04 -12.83
CA GLU A 28 10.04 -7.61 -14.21
C GLU A 28 10.88 -8.63 -15.00
N THR A 29 11.83 -9.32 -14.36
CA THR A 29 12.57 -10.43 -15.01
C THR A 29 11.67 -11.62 -15.36
N GLU A 30 10.55 -11.78 -14.65
CA GLU A 30 9.53 -12.78 -14.92
C GLU A 30 8.43 -12.26 -15.87
N GLY A 31 8.63 -11.10 -16.51
CA GLY A 31 7.68 -10.51 -17.46
C GLY A 31 6.43 -9.90 -16.81
N ILE A 32 6.49 -9.57 -15.51
CA ILE A 32 5.38 -8.96 -14.76
C ILE A 32 5.63 -7.44 -14.70
N GLU A 33 4.70 -6.66 -15.24
CA GLU A 33 4.73 -5.20 -15.15
C GLU A 33 4.63 -4.74 -13.69
N THR A 34 5.43 -3.75 -13.29
CA THR A 34 5.34 -3.17 -11.96
C THR A 34 5.03 -1.68 -12.00
N VAL A 35 4.29 -1.20 -10.99
CA VAL A 35 4.09 0.23 -10.74
C VAL A 35 4.32 0.50 -9.27
N THR A 36 5.26 1.41 -8.96
CA THR A 36 5.59 1.77 -7.58
C THR A 36 5.10 3.17 -7.25
N ILE A 37 4.32 3.29 -6.16
CA ILE A 37 3.82 4.56 -5.64
C ILE A 37 4.35 4.75 -4.22
N GLY A 38 4.98 5.89 -3.97
CA GLY A 38 5.45 6.29 -2.63
C GLY A 38 4.46 7.23 -1.93
N ILE A 39 4.29 7.05 -0.62
CA ILE A 39 3.44 7.97 0.17
C ILE A 39 4.03 9.37 0.30
N GLY A 40 5.36 9.52 0.14
CA GLY A 40 6.05 10.79 0.27
C GLY A 40 5.98 11.39 1.68
N VAL A 41 6.15 12.71 1.74
CA VAL A 41 6.16 13.50 3.00
C VAL A 41 4.90 14.33 3.21
N GLN A 42 3.96 14.29 2.27
CA GLN A 42 2.71 15.05 2.38
C GLN A 42 1.78 14.43 3.43
N PRO A 43 0.94 15.25 4.09
CA PRO A 43 -0.05 14.74 5.02
C PRO A 43 -0.99 13.72 4.34
N VAL A 44 -1.19 12.59 4.96
CA VAL A 44 -2.10 11.55 4.49
C VAL A 44 -3.33 11.51 5.40
N ARG A 45 -4.50 11.75 4.82
CA ARG A 45 -5.75 11.66 5.55
C ARG A 45 -6.14 10.19 5.77
N GLY A 46 -6.51 9.85 7.00
CA GLY A 46 -7.05 8.53 7.35
C GLY A 46 -8.55 8.39 7.06
N CYS A 47 -9.05 7.16 7.17
CA CYS A 47 -10.48 6.88 7.08
C CYS A 47 -11.21 7.43 8.30
N VAL A 48 -12.35 8.09 8.09
CA VAL A 48 -13.22 8.61 9.16
C VAL A 48 -14.52 7.79 9.29
N ALA A 49 -14.57 6.60 8.69
CA ALA A 49 -15.70 5.67 8.75
C ALA A 49 -17.07 6.29 8.34
N CYS A 50 -17.08 7.28 7.44
CA CYS A 50 -18.30 7.96 7.00
C CYS A 50 -19.24 7.06 6.17
N GLY A 51 -18.80 5.90 5.68
CA GLY A 51 -19.58 4.96 4.90
C GLY A 51 -19.93 5.40 3.47
N ALA A 52 -19.50 6.58 3.02
CA ALA A 52 -19.84 7.11 1.71
C ALA A 52 -19.31 6.24 0.55
N CYS A 53 -18.18 5.58 0.72
CA CYS A 53 -17.59 4.70 -0.31
C CYS A 53 -18.50 3.52 -0.69
N ARG A 54 -19.36 3.06 0.21
CA ARG A 54 -20.37 2.00 -0.09
C ARG A 54 -21.40 2.45 -1.14
N LYS A 55 -21.62 3.76 -1.27
CA LYS A 55 -22.55 4.35 -2.23
C LYS A 55 -21.85 4.91 -3.46
N ASN A 56 -20.56 5.19 -3.37
CA ASN A 56 -19.75 5.86 -4.40
C ASN A 56 -18.95 4.88 -5.28
N ASN A 57 -19.44 3.67 -5.45
CA ASN A 57 -18.86 2.67 -6.34
C ASN A 57 -17.33 2.55 -6.16
N THR A 58 -16.90 2.08 -4.98
CA THR A 58 -15.49 1.86 -4.61
C THR A 58 -14.63 3.11 -4.43
N ARG A 59 -15.20 4.33 -4.40
CA ARG A 59 -14.43 5.55 -4.25
C ARG A 59 -14.64 6.22 -2.89
N CYS A 60 -13.53 6.67 -2.24
CA CYS A 60 -13.61 7.50 -1.04
C CYS A 60 -14.27 8.86 -1.35
N ALA A 61 -15.05 9.37 -0.40
CA ALA A 61 -15.65 10.73 -0.52
C ALA A 61 -14.59 11.84 -0.41
N PHE A 62 -13.44 11.53 0.18
CA PHE A 62 -12.33 12.48 0.32
C PHE A 62 -11.27 12.19 -0.74
N SER A 63 -11.00 13.17 -1.56
CA SER A 63 -10.03 13.13 -2.65
C SER A 63 -8.74 13.83 -2.23
N ASP A 64 -7.60 13.27 -2.58
CA ASP A 64 -6.28 13.88 -2.60
C ASP A 64 -5.43 13.19 -3.67
N ALA A 65 -4.38 13.85 -4.13
CA ALA A 65 -3.60 13.40 -5.27
C ALA A 65 -3.04 11.97 -5.11
N LEU A 66 -2.60 11.59 -3.91
CA LEU A 66 -2.06 10.26 -3.64
C LEU A 66 -3.15 9.18 -3.72
N TYR A 67 -4.29 9.43 -3.06
CA TYR A 67 -5.41 8.50 -3.10
C TYR A 67 -5.97 8.35 -4.52
N ASP A 68 -6.15 9.46 -5.24
CA ASP A 68 -6.71 9.45 -6.59
C ASP A 68 -5.80 8.72 -7.59
N GLN A 69 -4.49 8.88 -7.46
CA GLN A 69 -3.51 8.14 -8.27
C GLN A 69 -3.62 6.62 -8.00
N LEU A 70 -3.66 6.20 -6.75
CA LEU A 70 -3.79 4.80 -6.39
C LEU A 70 -5.14 4.22 -6.82
N HIS A 71 -6.22 4.97 -6.62
CA HIS A 71 -7.56 4.57 -7.06
C HIS A 71 -7.60 4.34 -8.58
N ALA A 72 -7.04 5.26 -9.38
CA ALA A 72 -7.00 5.12 -10.82
C ALA A 72 -6.20 3.87 -11.27
N ILE A 73 -5.09 3.54 -10.60
CA ILE A 73 -4.32 2.33 -10.87
C ILE A 73 -5.14 1.07 -10.54
N LEU A 74 -5.85 1.08 -9.42
CA LEU A 74 -6.72 -0.04 -9.02
C LEU A 74 -7.90 -0.23 -9.97
N GLU A 75 -8.53 0.86 -10.43
CA GLU A 75 -9.61 0.81 -11.44
C GLU A 75 -9.12 0.31 -12.81
N ALA A 76 -7.91 0.69 -13.21
CA ALA A 76 -7.30 0.20 -14.44
C ALA A 76 -6.96 -1.31 -14.38
N GLY A 77 -6.95 -1.89 -13.18
CA GLY A 77 -6.69 -3.30 -12.93
C GLY A 77 -5.24 -3.59 -12.56
N ILE A 78 -5.10 -4.37 -11.50
CA ILE A 78 -3.84 -4.97 -11.04
C ILE A 78 -4.04 -6.47 -10.82
N ASP A 79 -2.97 -7.24 -10.82
CA ASP A 79 -2.98 -8.68 -10.57
C ASP A 79 -2.40 -9.04 -9.19
N GLY A 80 -1.77 -8.09 -8.52
CA GLY A 80 -1.21 -8.27 -7.18
C GLY A 80 -0.79 -6.96 -6.53
N VAL A 81 -0.55 -6.98 -5.21
CA VAL A 81 -0.10 -5.82 -4.45
C VAL A 81 1.03 -6.17 -3.49
N VAL A 82 2.04 -5.31 -3.43
CA VAL A 82 3.12 -5.40 -2.44
C VAL A 82 3.16 -4.10 -1.64
N VAL A 83 3.14 -4.21 -0.31
CA VAL A 83 3.20 -3.04 0.57
C VAL A 83 4.47 -3.08 1.40
N GLY A 84 5.33 -2.08 1.23
CA GLY A 84 6.56 -1.92 2.00
C GLY A 84 6.44 -0.83 3.06
N SER A 85 6.95 -1.07 4.27
CA SER A 85 6.97 -0.07 5.34
C SER A 85 8.29 -0.08 6.12
N PRO A 86 8.82 1.10 6.51
CA PRO A 86 9.77 1.15 7.62
C PRO A 86 9.06 0.78 8.91
N VAL A 87 9.83 0.30 9.89
CA VAL A 87 9.32 0.00 11.22
C VAL A 87 9.49 1.23 12.13
N TYR A 88 8.39 1.79 12.60
CA TYR A 88 8.33 2.87 13.58
C TYR A 88 7.65 2.39 14.86
N TYR A 89 8.40 2.33 15.99
CA TYR A 89 7.87 1.85 17.28
C TYR A 89 7.12 0.52 17.19
N ALA A 90 7.77 -0.47 16.54
CA ALA A 90 7.24 -1.81 16.33
C ALA A 90 5.92 -1.85 15.53
N GLY A 91 5.69 -0.87 14.67
CA GLY A 91 4.54 -0.82 13.76
C GLY A 91 4.91 -0.25 12.40
N PRO A 92 4.03 -0.35 11.39
CA PRO A 92 4.23 0.32 10.13
C PRO A 92 4.10 1.84 10.27
N ASN A 93 4.59 2.59 9.28
CA ASN A 93 4.42 4.04 9.23
C ASN A 93 2.94 4.42 9.34
N GLY A 94 2.61 5.36 10.25
CA GLY A 94 1.23 5.80 10.50
C GLY A 94 0.54 6.41 9.28
N SER A 95 1.26 7.16 8.45
CA SER A 95 0.72 7.70 7.20
C SER A 95 0.37 6.60 6.20
N LEU A 96 1.17 5.53 6.15
CA LEU A 96 0.84 4.35 5.35
C LEU A 96 -0.43 3.68 5.87
N CYS A 97 -0.56 3.46 7.17
CA CYS A 97 -1.76 2.88 7.76
C CYS A 97 -3.00 3.73 7.45
N ALA A 98 -2.90 5.06 7.57
CA ALA A 98 -3.99 5.98 7.24
C ALA A 98 -4.43 5.84 5.77
N LEU A 99 -3.49 5.68 4.86
CA LEU A 99 -3.77 5.43 3.45
C LEU A 99 -4.43 4.06 3.23
N LEU A 100 -3.85 3.00 3.82
CA LEU A 100 -4.36 1.64 3.67
C LEU A 100 -5.78 1.50 4.25
N ASP A 101 -6.07 2.11 5.40
CA ASP A 101 -7.43 2.13 5.95
C ASP A 101 -8.43 2.72 4.93
N ARG A 102 -8.07 3.81 4.25
CA ARG A 102 -8.94 4.39 3.21
C ARG A 102 -9.07 3.47 1.98
N LEU A 103 -7.96 2.95 1.48
CA LEU A 103 -7.96 2.09 0.30
C LEU A 103 -8.75 0.81 0.54
N PHE A 104 -8.49 0.11 1.66
CA PHE A 104 -9.18 -1.15 1.95
C PHE A 104 -10.65 -0.97 2.35
N TYR A 105 -11.04 0.18 2.92
CA TYR A 105 -12.45 0.49 3.10
C TYR A 105 -13.18 0.86 1.80
N SER A 106 -12.52 1.49 0.86
CA SER A 106 -13.17 1.96 -0.37
C SER A 106 -12.96 1.04 -1.57
N CYS A 107 -11.78 0.44 -1.72
CA CYS A 107 -11.35 -0.27 -2.93
C CYS A 107 -11.15 -1.78 -2.72
N SER A 108 -11.59 -2.37 -1.60
CA SER A 108 -11.36 -3.81 -1.33
C SER A 108 -11.84 -4.71 -2.45
N ALA A 109 -12.96 -4.40 -3.08
CA ALA A 109 -13.48 -5.17 -4.22
C ALA A 109 -12.54 -5.19 -5.42
N LEU A 110 -11.74 -4.13 -5.64
CA LEU A 110 -10.76 -4.06 -6.73
C LEU A 110 -9.50 -4.89 -6.45
N MET A 111 -9.26 -5.25 -5.17
CA MET A 111 -8.12 -6.03 -4.70
C MET A 111 -8.48 -7.46 -4.28
N ALA A 112 -9.77 -7.78 -4.22
CA ALA A 112 -10.24 -9.08 -3.76
C ALA A 112 -9.67 -10.24 -4.60
N TYR A 113 -9.27 -11.31 -3.93
CA TYR A 113 -8.72 -12.54 -4.54
C TYR A 113 -7.41 -12.34 -5.31
N LYS A 114 -6.69 -11.27 -5.05
CA LYS A 114 -5.38 -11.01 -5.65
C LYS A 114 -4.26 -11.34 -4.66
N PRO A 115 -3.13 -11.91 -5.11
CA PRO A 115 -1.98 -12.13 -4.25
C PRO A 115 -1.47 -10.82 -3.66
N ALA A 116 -1.09 -10.87 -2.38
CA ALA A 116 -0.57 -9.73 -1.66
C ALA A 116 0.66 -10.13 -0.82
N ALA A 117 1.60 -9.20 -0.67
CA ALA A 117 2.78 -9.39 0.16
C ALA A 117 3.14 -8.11 0.93
N ALA A 118 3.77 -8.29 2.08
CA ALA A 118 4.28 -7.19 2.89
C ALA A 118 5.81 -7.24 3.02
N VAL A 119 6.43 -6.05 3.06
CA VAL A 119 7.87 -5.88 3.31
C VAL A 119 8.03 -4.97 4.54
N ALA A 120 8.57 -5.49 5.63
CA ALA A 120 8.87 -4.74 6.85
C ALA A 120 10.37 -4.49 6.97
N VAL A 121 10.79 -3.23 6.94
CA VAL A 121 12.20 -2.83 7.00
C VAL A 121 12.50 -2.22 8.35
N CYS A 122 13.28 -2.91 9.18
CA CYS A 122 13.63 -2.46 10.52
C CYS A 122 15.15 -2.31 10.71
N ARG A 123 15.52 -1.44 11.65
CA ARG A 123 16.93 -1.29 12.07
C ARG A 123 17.35 -2.39 13.06
N ARG A 124 16.46 -2.78 13.99
CA ARG A 124 16.73 -3.74 15.08
C ARG A 124 15.62 -4.75 15.25
N GLY A 125 14.44 -4.31 15.71
CA GLY A 125 13.30 -5.14 16.06
C GLY A 125 11.98 -4.52 15.61
N GLY A 126 10.85 -5.21 15.90
CA GLY A 126 9.51 -4.76 15.55
C GLY A 126 9.05 -5.15 14.15
N ALA A 127 9.87 -5.87 13.38
CA ALA A 127 9.49 -6.33 12.04
C ALA A 127 8.28 -7.28 12.08
N SER A 128 8.24 -8.23 13.02
CA SER A 128 7.16 -9.20 13.15
C SER A 128 5.80 -8.52 13.39
N ALA A 129 5.75 -7.55 14.32
CA ALA A 129 4.51 -6.82 14.62
C ALA A 129 4.09 -5.92 13.43
N THR A 130 5.05 -5.30 12.75
CA THR A 130 4.79 -4.51 11.53
C THR A 130 4.25 -5.40 10.41
N PHE A 131 4.88 -6.54 10.19
CA PHE A 131 4.47 -7.52 9.19
C PHE A 131 3.06 -8.07 9.48
N ASP A 132 2.80 -8.47 10.72
CA ASP A 132 1.47 -8.91 11.16
C ASP A 132 0.39 -7.84 10.91
N ARG A 133 0.67 -6.58 11.26
CA ARG A 133 -0.27 -5.48 11.03
C ARG A 133 -0.55 -5.24 9.54
N LEU A 134 0.46 -5.32 8.68
CA LEU A 134 0.27 -5.17 7.23
C LEU A 134 -0.53 -6.33 6.64
N ASN A 135 -0.25 -7.56 7.07
CA ASN A 135 -0.96 -8.74 6.57
C ASN A 135 -2.46 -8.73 6.92
N LYS A 136 -2.87 -8.07 8.01
CA LYS A 136 -4.29 -7.93 8.36
C LYS A 136 -5.12 -7.20 7.29
N TYR A 137 -4.52 -6.33 6.50
CA TYR A 137 -5.20 -5.72 5.36
C TYR A 137 -5.51 -6.74 4.24
N PHE A 138 -4.73 -7.80 4.15
CA PHE A 138 -4.85 -8.80 3.08
C PHE A 138 -5.73 -9.99 3.45
N THR A 139 -5.94 -10.23 4.75
CA THR A 139 -6.55 -11.45 5.27
C THR A 139 -7.92 -11.26 5.93
N ILE A 140 -8.40 -10.03 6.03
CA ILE A 140 -9.71 -9.71 6.64
C ILE A 140 -10.74 -9.35 5.57
#